data_9e6eaa9de95ad82ed1376264bc51849a
#
_entry.id   9e6eaa9de95ad82ed1376264bc51849a
#
_cell.length_a   1.000
_cell.length_b   1.000
_cell.length_c   1.000
_cell.angle_alpha   90.00
_cell.angle_beta   90.00
_cell.angle_gamma   90.00
#
_symmetry.space_group_name_H-M   'P 1'
#
loop_
_entity.id
_entity.type
_entity.pdbx_description
1 polymer ?
#
loop_
_entity_poly.entity_id
_entity_poly.type
_entity_poly.pdbx_seq_one_letter_code
_entity_poly.pdbx_strand_id
1 'polypeptide(L)'
;MKFFMNLPLKCILFLIASTLGLLGKPFHVYSPSSKENTLWIVKATPKSEKLDLQISKKVKFDFSGRVITAHPSKPLLYVTATSGDPGKVPGAVVFLNKDGSYQKHENVNFNDGACFLSLDKETRHILGVSYGNGRLNVYPLDDQGIPGKAVTTIDEGKREAHCVLLPPDGKNVYVPYVKGNLALLQYAYDGKTGKVTPLEPKDAKPPLGSGPRHMAYHPTLPMVYFSNEQGIGLSSYRREANGQLKVEQDVSILPPGMSKIGLSASDLLITPDGKFLFAGLRGHRQDFDRISRYRVMEDGKAEFLGLTEADQIPWGLTLSPDGKFLLVSATTGASLTAYRILKDGNLKKVASLAWDARISDLVTR
;
A
#
# COMPACT_ATOMS: atom_id res chain seq x y z
N MET A 1 56.86 22.54 34.00
CA MET A 1 56.97 22.08 32.64
C MET A 1 55.57 21.56 32.27
N LYS A 2 54.76 22.37 31.53
CA LYS A 2 53.38 22.01 31.12
C LYS A 2 53.45 21.47 29.71
N PHE A 3 53.07 20.18 29.52
CA PHE A 3 52.85 19.61 28.20
C PHE A 3 51.43 19.90 27.75
N PHE A 4 51.25 20.77 26.76
CA PHE A 4 50.03 20.87 25.98
C PHE A 4 50.10 19.84 24.85
N MET A 5 49.21 18.84 24.90
CA MET A 5 49.00 17.93 23.78
C MET A 5 48.02 18.59 22.80
N ASN A 6 48.54 19.03 21.65
CA ASN A 6 47.74 19.43 20.49
C ASN A 6 47.11 18.19 19.87
N LEU A 7 45.78 18.00 19.98
CA LEU A 7 45.04 17.04 19.19
C LEU A 7 44.94 17.57 17.75
N PRO A 8 45.26 16.79 16.71
CA PRO A 8 45.23 17.27 15.34
C PRO A 8 43.80 17.46 14.85
N LEU A 9 43.54 18.59 14.24
CA LEU A 9 42.26 19.06 13.65
C LEU A 9 41.58 18.02 12.70
N LYS A 10 42.32 17.03 12.24
CA LYS A 10 41.81 15.93 11.37
C LYS A 10 40.89 14.95 12.10
N CYS A 11 40.96 14.81 13.41
CA CYS A 11 40.09 13.92 14.19
C CYS A 11 38.67 14.49 14.36
N ILE A 12 38.50 15.82 14.34
CA ILE A 12 37.21 16.48 14.54
C ILE A 12 36.36 16.37 13.26
N LEU A 13 36.99 16.42 12.08
CA LEU A 13 36.27 16.23 10.81
C LEU A 13 35.76 14.78 10.60
N PHE A 14 36.48 13.78 11.15
CA PHE A 14 36.04 12.37 11.05
C PHE A 14 34.84 12.04 11.96
N LEU A 15 34.73 12.70 13.13
CA LEU A 15 33.58 12.53 14.03
C LEU A 15 32.28 13.18 13.49
N ILE A 16 32.40 14.30 12.75
CA ILE A 16 31.23 14.96 12.13
C ILE A 16 30.75 14.17 10.90
N ALA A 17 31.66 13.58 10.12
CA ALA A 17 31.29 12.74 8.96
C ALA A 17 30.62 11.42 9.38
N SER A 18 30.96 10.85 10.54
CA SER A 18 30.36 9.60 11.04
C SER A 18 28.95 9.79 11.62
N THR A 19 28.61 11.00 12.09
CA THR A 19 27.25 11.30 12.58
C THR A 19 26.27 11.66 11.46
N LEU A 20 26.73 12.19 10.32
CA LEU A 20 25.89 12.46 9.14
C LEU A 20 25.52 11.19 8.38
N GLY A 21 26.29 10.10 8.49
CA GLY A 21 25.99 8.81 7.86
C GLY A 21 24.87 8.00 8.54
N LEU A 22 24.41 8.40 9.73
CA LEU A 22 23.37 7.72 10.51
C LEU A 22 21.96 8.29 10.30
N LEU A 23 21.83 9.43 9.65
CA LEU A 23 20.53 10.00 9.30
C LEU A 23 20.06 9.41 7.96
N GLY A 24 18.87 8.80 7.94
CA GLY A 24 18.24 8.33 6.72
C GLY A 24 18.07 9.47 5.70
N LYS A 25 18.06 9.14 4.41
CA LYS A 25 17.86 10.14 3.36
C LYS A 25 16.43 10.69 3.41
N PRO A 26 16.21 12.00 3.15
CA PRO A 26 14.88 12.54 2.96
C PRO A 26 14.17 11.82 1.81
N PHE A 27 12.87 11.66 1.94
CA PHE A 27 11.99 11.05 0.93
C PHE A 27 10.68 11.83 0.84
N HIS A 28 9.85 11.51 -0.15
CA HIS A 28 8.54 12.13 -0.29
C HIS A 28 7.41 11.12 -0.07
N VAL A 29 6.32 11.63 0.49
CA VAL A 29 5.03 10.94 0.58
C VAL A 29 4.08 11.67 -0.36
N TYR A 30 3.40 10.90 -1.20
CA TYR A 30 2.42 11.42 -2.17
C TYR A 30 1.07 10.82 -1.85
N SER A 31 0.05 11.68 -1.80
CA SER A 31 -1.31 11.23 -1.50
C SER A 31 -2.34 12.08 -2.23
N PRO A 32 -3.25 11.48 -3.01
CA PRO A 32 -4.34 12.21 -3.63
C PRO A 32 -5.42 12.54 -2.60
N SER A 33 -5.97 13.74 -2.69
CA SER A 33 -7.12 14.19 -1.91
C SER A 33 -8.32 14.41 -2.81
N SER A 34 -9.39 13.65 -2.56
CA SER A 34 -10.64 13.81 -3.28
C SER A 34 -11.44 15.05 -2.89
N LYS A 35 -11.18 15.62 -1.71
CA LYS A 35 -11.87 16.83 -1.23
C LYS A 35 -11.41 18.07 -1.96
N GLU A 36 -10.12 18.20 -2.24
CA GLU A 36 -9.51 19.35 -2.88
C GLU A 36 -9.18 19.13 -4.36
N ASN A 37 -9.36 17.92 -4.90
CA ASN A 37 -8.87 17.50 -6.21
C ASN A 37 -7.37 17.79 -6.37
N THR A 38 -6.57 17.38 -5.39
CA THR A 38 -5.14 17.68 -5.32
C THR A 38 -4.32 16.45 -5.06
N LEU A 39 -3.07 16.47 -5.52
CA LEU A 39 -2.01 15.58 -5.02
C LEU A 39 -1.22 16.36 -3.96
N TRP A 40 -1.21 15.87 -2.74
CA TRP A 40 -0.37 16.37 -1.68
C TRP A 40 1.00 15.70 -1.73
N ILE A 41 2.04 16.51 -1.62
CA ILE A 41 3.43 16.06 -1.58
C ILE A 41 4.03 16.52 -0.27
N VAL A 42 4.40 15.56 0.56
CA VAL A 42 5.00 15.78 1.88
C VAL A 42 6.45 15.35 1.83
N LYS A 43 7.35 16.23 2.17
CA LYS A 43 8.77 15.90 2.40
C LYS A 43 8.91 15.33 3.80
N ALA A 44 9.46 14.13 3.88
CA ALA A 44 9.75 13.43 5.12
C ALA A 44 11.27 13.39 5.33
N THR A 45 11.74 13.95 6.45
CA THR A 45 13.16 14.02 6.77
C THR A 45 13.44 13.25 8.06
N PRO A 46 14.15 12.12 7.99
CA PRO A 46 14.55 11.38 9.20
C PRO A 46 15.49 12.20 10.07
N LYS A 47 15.18 12.27 11.38
CA LYS A 47 15.97 12.96 12.41
C LYS A 47 16.19 12.00 13.59
N SER A 48 17.20 11.13 13.51
CA SER A 48 17.44 10.08 14.50
C SER A 48 16.20 9.18 14.70
N GLU A 49 15.54 9.24 15.84
CA GLU A 49 14.35 8.46 16.20
C GLU A 49 13.03 9.08 15.71
N LYS A 50 13.05 10.28 15.12
CA LYS A 50 11.89 11.06 14.68
C LYS A 50 11.85 11.18 13.16
N LEU A 51 10.68 11.56 12.65
CA LEU A 51 10.48 11.92 11.27
C LEU A 51 9.87 13.33 11.22
N ASP A 52 10.54 14.25 10.52
CA ASP A 52 9.99 15.59 10.28
C ASP A 52 9.16 15.56 9.00
N LEU A 53 7.88 15.94 9.08
CA LEU A 53 6.93 15.91 7.98
C LEU A 53 6.53 17.34 7.61
N GLN A 54 6.75 17.74 6.36
CA GLN A 54 6.43 19.09 5.87
C GLN A 54 5.72 19.02 4.52
N ILE A 55 4.58 19.68 4.37
CA ILE A 55 3.90 19.84 3.08
C ILE A 55 4.82 20.65 2.18
N SER A 56 5.34 20.02 1.13
CA SER A 56 6.22 20.67 0.16
C SER A 56 5.45 21.25 -1.03
N LYS A 57 4.36 20.59 -1.45
CA LYS A 57 3.53 21.05 -2.57
C LYS A 57 2.13 20.46 -2.52
N LYS A 58 1.16 21.17 -3.08
CA LYS A 58 -0.15 20.67 -3.49
C LYS A 58 -0.31 20.90 -4.99
N VAL A 59 -0.56 19.84 -5.75
CA VAL A 59 -0.74 19.88 -7.20
C VAL A 59 -2.22 19.72 -7.50
N LYS A 60 -2.83 20.67 -8.19
CA LYS A 60 -4.24 20.64 -8.55
C LYS A 60 -4.47 19.72 -9.74
N PHE A 61 -5.51 18.88 -9.65
CA PHE A 61 -6.08 18.14 -10.75
C PHE A 61 -7.45 18.70 -11.14
N ASP A 62 -7.92 18.38 -12.32
CA ASP A 62 -9.29 18.67 -12.79
C ASP A 62 -10.29 17.55 -12.40
N PHE A 63 -9.84 16.56 -11.67
CA PHE A 63 -10.62 15.41 -11.21
C PHE A 63 -10.33 15.06 -9.74
N SER A 64 -11.24 14.27 -9.16
CA SER A 64 -11.12 13.75 -7.79
C SER A 64 -10.27 12.48 -7.77
N GLY A 65 -8.94 12.63 -7.61
CA GLY A 65 -8.02 11.49 -7.46
C GLY A 65 -8.17 10.83 -6.09
N ARG A 66 -8.11 9.49 -6.05
CA ARG A 66 -8.25 8.73 -4.80
C ARG A 66 -7.29 7.55 -4.65
N VAL A 67 -6.77 7.04 -5.75
CA VAL A 67 -5.87 5.89 -5.76
C VAL A 67 -4.56 6.31 -6.40
N ILE A 68 -3.45 5.86 -5.83
CA ILE A 68 -2.12 6.19 -6.31
C ILE A 68 -1.21 4.95 -6.26
N THR A 69 -0.36 4.80 -7.29
CA THR A 69 0.75 3.86 -7.24
C THR A 69 2.00 4.50 -7.82
N ALA A 70 3.19 4.06 -7.37
CA ALA A 70 4.46 4.57 -7.85
C ALA A 70 5.12 3.57 -8.80
N HIS A 71 5.71 4.06 -9.89
CA HIS A 71 6.56 3.23 -10.74
C HIS A 71 7.83 2.86 -9.97
N PRO A 72 8.25 1.58 -9.91
CA PRO A 72 9.33 1.15 -9.03
C PRO A 72 10.71 1.73 -9.39
N SER A 73 10.98 2.04 -10.66
CA SER A 73 12.27 2.52 -11.14
C SER A 73 12.22 3.91 -11.80
N LYS A 74 11.17 4.24 -12.56
CA LYS A 74 11.02 5.57 -13.18
C LYS A 74 10.44 6.57 -12.17
N PRO A 75 10.76 7.87 -12.26
CA PRO A 75 10.20 8.91 -11.38
C PRO A 75 8.76 9.27 -11.79
N LEU A 76 7.86 8.28 -11.74
CA LEU A 76 6.46 8.39 -12.14
C LEU A 76 5.53 7.94 -11.01
N LEU A 77 4.37 8.58 -10.94
CA LEU A 77 3.22 8.14 -10.15
C LEU A 77 1.99 8.05 -11.06
N TYR A 78 1.10 7.13 -10.74
CA TYR A 78 -0.20 6.98 -11.41
C TYR A 78 -1.31 7.29 -10.42
N VAL A 79 -2.18 8.20 -10.79
CA VAL A 79 -3.33 8.61 -9.96
C VAL A 79 -4.59 8.41 -10.75
N THR A 80 -5.66 7.89 -10.13
CA THR A 80 -6.96 7.75 -10.79
C THR A 80 -8.13 8.07 -9.86
N ALA A 81 -9.26 8.45 -10.45
CA ALA A 81 -10.53 8.50 -9.77
C ALA A 81 -11.09 7.08 -9.52
N THR A 82 -11.99 6.94 -8.56
CA THR A 82 -12.68 5.66 -8.26
C THR A 82 -13.99 5.49 -9.04
N SER A 83 -14.43 6.52 -9.77
CA SER A 83 -15.66 6.52 -10.56
C SER A 83 -15.54 7.51 -11.71
N GLY A 84 -16.38 7.33 -12.73
CA GLY A 84 -16.49 8.12 -13.94
C GLY A 84 -17.25 7.33 -14.99
N ASP A 85 -17.42 7.92 -16.17
CA ASP A 85 -18.03 7.22 -17.29
C ASP A 85 -17.14 6.08 -17.79
N PRO A 86 -17.68 4.90 -18.13
CA PRO A 86 -16.90 3.80 -18.67
C PRO A 86 -16.04 4.23 -19.87
N GLY A 87 -14.76 3.88 -19.86
CA GLY A 87 -13.79 4.28 -20.89
C GLY A 87 -13.28 5.72 -20.80
N LYS A 88 -13.78 6.51 -19.85
CA LYS A 88 -13.42 7.92 -19.66
C LYS A 88 -13.16 8.29 -18.20
N VAL A 89 -12.81 7.30 -17.37
CA VAL A 89 -12.50 7.58 -15.97
C VAL A 89 -11.18 8.35 -15.88
N PRO A 90 -11.19 9.56 -15.31
CA PRO A 90 -10.00 10.40 -15.31
C PRO A 90 -8.90 9.87 -14.41
N GLY A 91 -7.68 10.09 -14.85
CA GLY A 91 -6.45 9.85 -14.10
C GLY A 91 -5.33 10.73 -14.59
N ALA A 92 -4.16 10.59 -13.98
CA ALA A 92 -2.96 11.31 -14.37
C ALA A 92 -1.71 10.45 -14.20
N VAL A 93 -0.76 10.62 -15.11
CA VAL A 93 0.63 10.23 -14.91
C VAL A 93 1.39 11.45 -14.41
N VAL A 94 1.94 11.37 -13.21
CA VAL A 94 2.69 12.44 -12.58
C VAL A 94 4.18 12.18 -12.75
N PHE A 95 4.88 13.11 -13.36
CA PHE A 95 6.32 13.08 -13.57
C PHE A 95 7.01 13.80 -12.42
N LEU A 96 8.03 13.17 -11.88
CA LEU A 96 8.83 13.71 -10.78
C LEU A 96 10.25 14.04 -11.28
N ASN A 97 10.89 14.98 -10.61
CA ASN A 97 12.33 15.20 -10.72
C ASN A 97 13.09 14.06 -10.00
N LYS A 98 14.40 13.99 -10.22
CA LYS A 98 15.27 12.98 -9.57
C LYS A 98 15.25 13.03 -8.04
N ASP A 99 14.98 14.20 -7.47
CA ASP A 99 14.86 14.40 -6.02
C ASP A 99 13.47 14.07 -5.46
N GLY A 100 12.53 13.62 -6.31
CA GLY A 100 11.17 13.31 -5.94
C GLY A 100 10.22 14.52 -5.95
N SER A 101 10.69 15.74 -6.25
CA SER A 101 9.80 16.89 -6.39
C SER A 101 8.94 16.78 -7.65
N TYR A 102 7.77 17.42 -7.64
CA TYR A 102 6.86 17.44 -8.78
C TYR A 102 7.45 18.19 -9.97
N GLN A 103 7.36 17.60 -11.16
CA GLN A 103 7.75 18.23 -12.42
C GLN A 103 6.52 18.69 -13.22
N LYS A 104 5.69 17.73 -13.68
CA LYS A 104 4.46 17.93 -14.45
C LYS A 104 3.52 16.77 -14.26
N HIS A 105 2.32 16.84 -14.81
CA HIS A 105 1.46 15.66 -15.00
C HIS A 105 0.78 15.71 -16.37
N GLU A 106 0.37 14.54 -16.84
CA GLU A 106 -0.40 14.36 -18.06
C GLU A 106 -1.67 13.59 -17.72
N ASN A 107 -2.81 14.11 -18.19
CA ASN A 107 -4.10 13.48 -17.98
C ASN A 107 -4.22 12.24 -18.88
N VAL A 108 -4.79 11.18 -18.30
CA VAL A 108 -5.07 9.90 -18.97
C VAL A 108 -6.48 9.45 -18.63
N ASN A 109 -7.00 8.50 -19.40
CA ASN A 109 -8.31 7.89 -19.11
C ASN A 109 -8.16 6.38 -18.89
N PHE A 110 -8.87 5.89 -17.88
CA PHE A 110 -9.02 4.47 -17.61
C PHE A 110 -10.40 3.97 -18.01
N ASN A 111 -10.55 2.65 -18.21
CA ASN A 111 -11.84 2.06 -18.57
C ASN A 111 -12.85 2.14 -17.42
N ASP A 112 -12.36 1.89 -16.20
CA ASP A 112 -13.17 1.87 -14.98
C ASP A 112 -12.46 2.63 -13.86
N GLY A 113 -13.24 3.17 -12.92
CA GLY A 113 -12.69 3.75 -11.69
C GLY A 113 -12.02 2.68 -10.84
N ALA A 114 -10.74 2.83 -10.58
CA ALA A 114 -10.00 1.87 -9.79
C ALA A 114 -10.07 2.17 -8.29
N CYS A 115 -10.16 1.13 -7.46
CA CYS A 115 -9.94 1.21 -6.02
C CYS A 115 -8.54 0.70 -5.62
N PHE A 116 -7.82 0.10 -6.57
CA PHE A 116 -6.43 -0.30 -6.43
C PHE A 116 -5.73 -0.31 -7.79
N LEU A 117 -4.47 0.11 -7.82
CA LEU A 117 -3.58 0.05 -8.97
C LEU A 117 -2.28 -0.64 -8.60
N SER A 118 -1.74 -1.46 -9.49
CA SER A 118 -0.39 -2.00 -9.36
C SER A 118 0.30 -2.14 -10.71
N LEU A 119 1.63 -2.22 -10.71
CA LEU A 119 2.40 -2.51 -11.90
C LEU A 119 2.80 -3.99 -11.93
N ASP A 120 2.94 -4.55 -13.12
CA ASP A 120 3.54 -5.86 -13.28
C ASP A 120 5.07 -5.79 -13.04
N LYS A 121 5.68 -6.96 -12.85
CA LYS A 121 7.10 -7.09 -12.50
C LYS A 121 8.03 -6.36 -13.48
N GLU A 122 7.75 -6.46 -14.77
CA GLU A 122 8.58 -5.86 -15.83
C GLU A 122 8.16 -4.43 -16.17
N THR A 123 7.16 -3.90 -15.43
CA THR A 123 6.60 -2.55 -15.65
C THR A 123 6.13 -2.29 -17.08
N ARG A 124 5.61 -3.34 -17.73
CA ARG A 124 4.99 -3.26 -19.07
C ARG A 124 3.51 -2.94 -19.01
N HIS A 125 2.88 -3.26 -17.87
CA HIS A 125 1.46 -3.04 -17.67
C HIS A 125 1.17 -2.46 -16.30
N ILE A 126 0.13 -1.64 -16.24
CA ILE A 126 -0.55 -1.27 -15.01
C ILE A 126 -1.89 -2.00 -14.93
N LEU A 127 -2.17 -2.61 -13.78
CA LEU A 127 -3.41 -3.33 -13.51
C LEU A 127 -4.25 -2.52 -12.56
N GLY A 128 -5.56 -2.50 -12.78
CA GLY A 128 -6.51 -1.83 -11.89
C GLY A 128 -7.74 -2.67 -11.66
N VAL A 129 -8.26 -2.67 -10.43
CA VAL A 129 -9.55 -3.28 -10.10
C VAL A 129 -10.55 -2.22 -9.65
N SER A 130 -11.80 -2.40 -10.04
CA SER A 130 -12.89 -1.50 -9.73
C SER A 130 -13.80 -2.08 -8.64
N TYR A 131 -14.05 -1.30 -7.60
CA TYR A 131 -14.99 -1.66 -6.56
C TYR A 131 -16.44 -1.65 -7.07
N GLY A 132 -16.78 -0.69 -7.90
CA GLY A 132 -18.17 -0.46 -8.36
C GLY A 132 -18.73 -1.55 -9.25
N ASN A 133 -17.92 -2.07 -10.17
CA ASN A 133 -18.35 -3.11 -11.14
C ASN A 133 -17.54 -4.41 -11.04
N GLY A 134 -16.52 -4.47 -10.17
CA GLY A 134 -15.71 -5.67 -9.91
C GLY A 134 -14.74 -6.05 -11.01
N ARG A 135 -14.55 -5.21 -12.02
CA ARG A 135 -13.68 -5.51 -13.17
C ARG A 135 -12.21 -5.38 -12.83
N LEU A 136 -11.42 -6.27 -13.43
CA LEU A 136 -9.99 -6.15 -13.55
C LEU A 136 -9.64 -5.67 -14.96
N ASN A 137 -8.87 -4.60 -15.08
CA ASN A 137 -8.34 -4.09 -16.33
C ASN A 137 -6.81 -4.12 -16.34
N VAL A 138 -6.21 -4.44 -17.49
CA VAL A 138 -4.77 -4.43 -17.74
C VAL A 138 -4.47 -3.44 -18.86
N TYR A 139 -3.65 -2.44 -18.59
CA TYR A 139 -3.27 -1.39 -19.51
C TYR A 139 -1.78 -1.49 -19.85
N PRO A 140 -1.40 -1.58 -21.13
CA PRO A 140 0.01 -1.53 -21.52
C PRO A 140 0.58 -0.15 -21.25
N LEU A 141 1.85 -0.09 -20.87
CA LEU A 141 2.61 1.13 -20.72
C LEU A 141 3.55 1.32 -21.91
N ASP A 142 3.60 2.52 -22.45
CA ASP A 142 4.60 2.87 -23.44
C ASP A 142 5.99 3.10 -22.81
N ASP A 143 6.99 3.44 -23.63
CA ASP A 143 8.36 3.67 -23.17
C ASP A 143 8.47 4.85 -22.20
N GLN A 144 7.53 5.79 -22.22
CA GLN A 144 7.45 6.91 -21.29
C GLN A 144 6.71 6.53 -19.99
N GLY A 145 6.01 5.38 -19.97
CA GLY A 145 5.19 4.90 -18.86
C GLY A 145 3.75 5.41 -18.92
N ILE A 146 3.27 5.88 -20.09
CA ILE A 146 1.90 6.32 -20.26
C ILE A 146 1.01 5.10 -20.54
N PRO A 147 -0.10 4.91 -19.78
CA PRO A 147 -1.02 3.80 -20.02
C PRO A 147 -1.80 3.98 -21.33
N GLY A 148 -1.81 2.93 -22.14
CA GLY A 148 -2.64 2.82 -23.35
C GLY A 148 -4.04 2.31 -23.06
N LYS A 149 -4.76 1.90 -24.12
CA LYS A 149 -6.08 1.24 -23.97
C LYS A 149 -5.91 -0.13 -23.31
N ALA A 150 -6.87 -0.54 -22.49
CA ALA A 150 -6.83 -1.86 -21.86
C ALA A 150 -6.72 -2.98 -22.91
N VAL A 151 -5.74 -3.87 -22.69
CA VAL A 151 -5.53 -5.09 -23.52
C VAL A 151 -6.29 -6.28 -22.97
N THR A 152 -6.65 -6.24 -21.69
CA THR A 152 -7.47 -7.26 -21.02
C THR A 152 -8.46 -6.58 -20.09
N THR A 153 -9.71 -7.03 -20.13
CA THR A 153 -10.76 -6.69 -19.15
C THR A 153 -11.42 -8.00 -18.73
N ILE A 154 -11.39 -8.29 -17.43
CA ILE A 154 -12.09 -9.43 -16.82
C ILE A 154 -13.32 -8.90 -16.09
N ASP A 155 -14.49 -9.42 -16.45
CA ASP A 155 -15.76 -9.14 -15.81
C ASP A 155 -16.39 -10.46 -15.36
N GLU A 156 -16.45 -10.69 -14.07
CA GLU A 156 -16.98 -11.92 -13.45
C GLU A 156 -18.45 -11.76 -13.01
N GLY A 157 -19.09 -10.66 -13.38
CA GLY A 157 -20.44 -10.33 -12.92
C GLY A 157 -20.52 -10.08 -11.41
N LYS A 158 -19.37 -9.94 -10.72
CA LYS A 158 -19.26 -9.65 -9.29
C LYS A 158 -18.96 -8.16 -9.10
N ARG A 159 -19.25 -7.65 -7.92
CA ARG A 159 -18.87 -6.29 -7.51
C ARG A 159 -17.87 -6.38 -6.34
N GLU A 160 -17.31 -5.24 -5.95
CA GLU A 160 -16.52 -5.11 -4.72
C GLU A 160 -15.16 -5.83 -4.79
N ALA A 161 -14.56 -5.95 -6.00
CA ALA A 161 -13.14 -6.26 -6.14
C ALA A 161 -12.32 -5.17 -5.44
N HIS A 162 -11.28 -5.55 -4.67
CA HIS A 162 -10.66 -4.55 -3.81
C HIS A 162 -9.15 -4.40 -3.94
N CYS A 163 -8.44 -5.39 -4.45
CA CYS A 163 -6.99 -5.35 -4.61
C CYS A 163 -6.54 -6.15 -5.83
N VAL A 164 -5.43 -5.75 -6.40
CA VAL A 164 -4.69 -6.50 -7.40
C VAL A 164 -3.20 -6.23 -7.20
N LEU A 165 -2.45 -7.25 -6.86
CA LEU A 165 -0.99 -7.25 -6.81
C LEU A 165 -0.47 -8.50 -7.51
N LEU A 166 0.71 -8.39 -8.10
CA LEU A 166 1.38 -9.55 -8.67
C LEU A 166 2.43 -10.08 -7.69
N PRO A 167 2.56 -11.40 -7.59
CA PRO A 167 3.62 -11.99 -6.79
C PRO A 167 5.02 -11.66 -7.37
N PRO A 168 6.10 -11.85 -6.59
CA PRO A 168 7.46 -11.53 -7.03
C PRO A 168 7.90 -12.23 -8.33
N ASP A 169 7.32 -13.40 -8.66
CA ASP A 169 7.58 -14.10 -9.93
C ASP A 169 6.77 -13.55 -11.12
N GLY A 170 5.74 -12.72 -10.87
CA GLY A 170 4.92 -12.09 -11.88
C GLY A 170 4.01 -13.03 -12.69
N LYS A 171 3.76 -14.26 -12.23
CA LYS A 171 3.05 -15.29 -13.03
C LYS A 171 1.56 -15.38 -12.76
N ASN A 172 1.08 -14.79 -11.68
CA ASN A 172 -0.31 -14.90 -11.25
C ASN A 172 -0.91 -13.54 -10.91
N VAL A 173 -2.21 -13.46 -10.99
CA VAL A 173 -3.02 -12.36 -10.47
C VAL A 173 -4.09 -12.95 -9.56
N TYR A 174 -4.25 -12.37 -8.38
CA TYR A 174 -5.32 -12.70 -7.45
C TYR A 174 -6.16 -11.47 -7.20
N VAL A 175 -7.48 -11.66 -7.24
CA VAL A 175 -8.46 -10.58 -7.05
C VAL A 175 -9.39 -10.95 -5.90
N PRO A 176 -9.22 -10.33 -4.73
CA PRO A 176 -10.14 -10.50 -3.62
C PRO A 176 -11.41 -9.66 -3.81
N TYR A 177 -12.55 -10.25 -3.44
CA TYR A 177 -13.86 -9.61 -3.40
C TYR A 177 -14.40 -9.62 -1.97
N VAL A 178 -14.79 -8.46 -1.51
CA VAL A 178 -15.30 -8.26 -0.13
C VAL A 178 -16.82 -8.39 -0.05
N LYS A 179 -17.35 -8.31 1.17
CA LYS A 179 -18.79 -8.28 1.50
C LYS A 179 -19.57 -9.47 0.93
N GLY A 180 -20.73 -9.21 0.32
CA GLY A 180 -21.64 -10.23 -0.20
C GLY A 180 -21.10 -10.99 -1.43
N ASN A 181 -20.08 -10.46 -2.09
CA ASN A 181 -19.45 -11.11 -3.25
C ASN A 181 -18.25 -12.00 -2.86
N LEU A 182 -18.09 -12.31 -1.59
CA LEU A 182 -16.98 -13.07 -1.01
C LEU A 182 -16.39 -14.10 -1.97
N ALA A 183 -15.22 -13.78 -2.51
CA ALA A 183 -14.44 -14.63 -3.41
C ALA A 183 -12.96 -14.22 -3.38
N LEU A 184 -12.10 -15.13 -3.76
CA LEU A 184 -10.69 -14.88 -4.01
C LEU A 184 -10.33 -15.51 -5.35
N LEU A 185 -10.50 -14.75 -6.43
CA LEU A 185 -10.31 -15.25 -7.79
C LEU A 185 -8.84 -15.29 -8.18
N GLN A 186 -8.44 -16.35 -8.87
CA GLN A 186 -7.06 -16.69 -9.18
C GLN A 186 -6.88 -16.88 -10.69
N TYR A 187 -5.82 -16.26 -11.21
CA TYR A 187 -5.52 -16.26 -12.64
C TYR A 187 -4.05 -16.48 -12.90
N ALA A 188 -3.73 -17.12 -14.03
CA ALA A 188 -2.42 -17.04 -14.65
C ALA A 188 -2.28 -15.68 -15.37
N TYR A 189 -1.09 -15.12 -15.37
CA TYR A 189 -0.77 -13.85 -16.01
C TYR A 189 0.40 -13.98 -16.97
N ASP A 190 0.22 -13.49 -18.19
CA ASP A 190 1.30 -13.37 -19.18
C ASP A 190 1.79 -11.91 -19.22
N GLY A 191 2.92 -11.64 -18.58
CA GLY A 191 3.53 -10.31 -18.53
C GLY A 191 4.05 -9.78 -19.88
N LYS A 192 4.05 -10.58 -20.96
CA LYS A 192 4.41 -10.11 -22.30
C LYS A 192 3.22 -9.46 -23.01
N THR A 193 2.05 -10.07 -22.85
CA THR A 193 0.83 -9.68 -23.57
C THR A 193 -0.22 -8.99 -22.70
N GLY A 194 -0.07 -9.05 -21.37
CA GLY A 194 -1.08 -8.60 -20.43
C GLY A 194 -2.29 -9.52 -20.32
N LYS A 195 -2.24 -10.73 -20.94
CA LYS A 195 -3.33 -11.70 -20.90
C LYS A 195 -3.50 -12.27 -19.50
N VAL A 196 -4.76 -12.37 -19.06
CA VAL A 196 -5.19 -12.98 -17.81
C VAL A 196 -6.07 -14.18 -18.11
N THR A 197 -5.76 -15.35 -17.53
CA THR A 197 -6.47 -16.62 -17.79
C THR A 197 -6.84 -17.26 -16.45
N PRO A 198 -8.11 -17.65 -16.21
CA PRO A 198 -8.52 -18.30 -14.97
C PRO A 198 -7.70 -19.56 -14.67
N LEU A 199 -7.37 -19.78 -13.40
CA LEU A 199 -6.90 -21.08 -12.91
C LEU A 199 -8.09 -21.99 -12.61
N GLU A 200 -7.82 -23.28 -12.48
CA GLU A 200 -8.82 -24.28 -12.08
C GLU A 200 -8.41 -24.97 -10.77
N PRO A 201 -9.19 -24.81 -9.68
CA PRO A 201 -10.40 -23.98 -9.56
C PRO A 201 -10.09 -22.47 -9.61
N LYS A 202 -11.02 -21.70 -10.21
CA LYS A 202 -10.88 -20.22 -10.32
C LYS A 202 -10.99 -19.50 -8.98
N ASP A 203 -11.76 -20.02 -8.04
CA ASP A 203 -11.98 -19.40 -6.72
C ASP A 203 -11.24 -20.22 -5.65
N ALA A 204 -10.34 -19.57 -4.90
CA ALA A 204 -9.66 -20.16 -3.75
C ALA A 204 -10.57 -20.35 -2.53
N LYS A 205 -11.83 -19.94 -2.60
CA LYS A 205 -12.86 -20.08 -1.55
C LYS A 205 -12.38 -19.58 -0.19
N PRO A 206 -12.30 -18.27 0.01
CA PRO A 206 -11.84 -17.70 1.27
C PRO A 206 -12.75 -18.13 2.44
N PRO A 207 -12.25 -18.15 3.69
CA PRO A 207 -13.04 -18.47 4.87
C PRO A 207 -14.30 -17.65 4.94
N LEU A 208 -15.42 -18.29 5.32
CA LEU A 208 -16.74 -17.66 5.37
C LEU A 208 -16.73 -16.43 6.27
N GLY A 209 -17.17 -15.29 5.75
CA GLY A 209 -17.24 -14.03 6.48
C GLY A 209 -15.88 -13.34 6.68
N SER A 210 -14.78 -13.81 6.05
CA SER A 210 -13.47 -13.17 6.11
C SER A 210 -13.48 -11.84 5.33
N GLY A 211 -13.90 -11.84 4.07
CA GLY A 211 -13.85 -10.67 3.19
C GLY A 211 -12.42 -10.22 2.92
N PRO A 212 -11.62 -11.01 2.18
CA PRO A 212 -10.26 -10.64 1.84
C PRO A 212 -10.25 -9.32 1.06
N ARG A 213 -9.41 -8.37 1.49
CA ARG A 213 -9.43 -7.00 0.98
C ARG A 213 -8.13 -6.59 0.30
N HIS A 214 -7.12 -6.23 1.04
CA HIS A 214 -5.78 -5.94 0.56
C HIS A 214 -4.85 -7.12 0.80
N MET A 215 -3.81 -7.24 -0.03
CA MET A 215 -2.86 -8.36 0.06
C MET A 215 -1.42 -7.87 0.14
N ALA A 216 -0.58 -8.72 0.74
CA ALA A 216 0.86 -8.56 0.76
C ALA A 216 1.54 -9.91 0.50
N TYR A 217 2.57 -9.93 -0.36
CA TYR A 217 3.37 -11.12 -0.60
C TYR A 217 4.60 -11.15 0.30
N HIS A 218 4.89 -12.33 0.86
CA HIS A 218 6.18 -12.51 1.52
C HIS A 218 7.32 -12.39 0.49
N PRO A 219 8.40 -11.65 0.81
CA PRO A 219 9.47 -11.40 -0.16
C PRO A 219 10.21 -12.66 -0.64
N THR A 220 10.26 -13.72 0.17
CA THR A 220 11.04 -14.94 -0.12
C THR A 220 10.24 -16.24 0.02
N LEU A 221 9.22 -16.31 0.89
CA LEU A 221 8.37 -17.49 1.05
C LEU A 221 7.22 -17.46 0.03
N PRO A 222 6.69 -18.63 -0.39
CA PRO A 222 5.54 -18.69 -1.29
C PRO A 222 4.23 -18.39 -0.54
N MET A 223 4.20 -17.29 0.21
CA MET A 223 3.08 -16.89 1.04
C MET A 223 2.47 -15.57 0.57
N VAL A 224 1.15 -15.48 0.66
CA VAL A 224 0.39 -14.25 0.50
C VAL A 224 -0.58 -14.08 1.66
N TYR A 225 -0.71 -12.85 2.13
CA TYR A 225 -1.54 -12.47 3.27
C TYR A 225 -2.64 -11.53 2.82
N PHE A 226 -3.82 -11.63 3.42
CA PHE A 226 -4.95 -10.76 3.15
C PHE A 226 -5.47 -10.15 4.44
N SER A 227 -5.69 -8.84 4.45
CA SER A 227 -6.52 -8.22 5.49
C SER A 227 -7.98 -8.63 5.26
N ASN A 228 -8.65 -9.09 6.32
CA ASN A 228 -10.03 -9.56 6.26
C ASN A 228 -10.98 -8.44 6.68
N GLU A 229 -11.61 -7.77 5.70
CA GLU A 229 -12.45 -6.58 5.96
C GLU A 229 -13.60 -6.88 6.90
N GLN A 230 -14.32 -7.99 6.70
CA GLN A 230 -15.47 -8.40 7.50
C GLN A 230 -15.09 -9.35 8.65
N GLY A 231 -14.01 -10.10 8.48
CA GLY A 231 -13.48 -11.05 9.48
C GLY A 231 -12.72 -10.36 10.61
N ILE A 232 -12.30 -9.09 10.39
CA ILE A 232 -11.50 -8.32 11.35
C ILE A 232 -10.27 -9.10 11.78
N GLY A 233 -9.36 -9.29 10.83
CA GLY A 233 -8.16 -10.10 11.03
C GLY A 233 -7.33 -10.26 9.77
N LEU A 234 -6.69 -11.40 9.66
CA LEU A 234 -5.75 -11.72 8.60
C LEU A 234 -5.89 -13.19 8.19
N SER A 235 -5.91 -13.44 6.88
CA SER A 235 -5.75 -14.80 6.34
C SER A 235 -4.40 -14.94 5.65
N SER A 236 -3.72 -16.07 5.83
CA SER A 236 -2.52 -16.43 5.09
C SER A 236 -2.76 -17.64 4.20
N TYR A 237 -2.19 -17.56 3.00
CA TYR A 237 -2.30 -18.60 1.98
C TYR A 237 -0.91 -18.95 1.47
N ARG A 238 -0.72 -20.26 1.20
CA ARG A 238 0.41 -20.75 0.45
C ARG A 238 0.10 -20.73 -1.04
N ARG A 239 1.02 -20.17 -1.81
CA ARG A 239 1.01 -20.27 -3.27
C ARG A 239 1.64 -21.58 -3.69
N GLU A 240 0.88 -22.44 -4.33
CA GLU A 240 1.36 -23.71 -4.86
C GLU A 240 2.13 -23.50 -6.19
N ALA A 241 2.84 -24.54 -6.64
CA ALA A 241 3.65 -24.46 -7.86
C ALA A 241 2.82 -24.17 -9.13
N ASN A 242 1.55 -24.58 -9.15
CA ASN A 242 0.59 -24.31 -10.22
C ASN A 242 -0.07 -22.91 -10.11
N GLY A 243 0.30 -22.12 -9.11
CA GLY A 243 -0.23 -20.79 -8.86
C GLY A 243 -1.52 -20.76 -8.04
N GLN A 244 -2.06 -21.90 -7.64
CA GLN A 244 -3.25 -21.94 -6.77
C GLN A 244 -2.92 -21.49 -5.35
N LEU A 245 -3.92 -20.93 -4.67
CA LEU A 245 -3.83 -20.54 -3.27
C LEU A 245 -4.48 -21.61 -2.38
N LYS A 246 -3.75 -22.01 -1.36
CA LYS A 246 -4.23 -22.90 -0.30
C LYS A 246 -4.24 -22.12 1.02
N VAL A 247 -5.39 -22.04 1.67
CA VAL A 247 -5.49 -21.40 2.99
C VAL A 247 -4.66 -22.17 4.01
N GLU A 248 -3.81 -21.44 4.74
CA GLU A 248 -2.99 -22.00 5.83
C GLU A 248 -3.48 -21.51 7.19
N GLN A 249 -4.07 -20.31 7.25
CA GLN A 249 -4.47 -19.70 8.49
C GLN A 249 -5.53 -18.62 8.28
N ASP A 250 -6.45 -18.51 9.23
CA ASP A 250 -7.39 -17.39 9.37
C ASP A 250 -7.41 -16.94 10.84
N VAL A 251 -6.97 -15.70 11.10
CA VAL A 251 -6.79 -15.14 12.44
C VAL A 251 -7.73 -13.98 12.65
N SER A 252 -8.64 -14.10 13.60
CA SER A 252 -9.39 -12.95 14.12
C SER A 252 -8.58 -12.25 15.21
N ILE A 253 -8.66 -10.91 15.24
CA ILE A 253 -7.95 -10.06 16.21
C ILE A 253 -8.89 -9.37 17.20
N LEU A 254 -10.17 -9.69 17.12
CA LEU A 254 -11.15 -9.11 18.03
C LEU A 254 -10.93 -9.64 19.46
N PRO A 255 -10.91 -8.76 20.46
CA PRO A 255 -11.00 -9.18 21.86
C PRO A 255 -12.24 -10.05 22.10
N PRO A 256 -12.17 -11.05 22.98
CA PRO A 256 -13.34 -11.86 23.35
C PRO A 256 -14.52 -10.99 23.76
N GLY A 257 -15.70 -11.29 23.21
CA GLY A 257 -16.94 -10.57 23.51
C GLY A 257 -17.10 -9.22 22.76
N MET A 258 -16.12 -8.75 22.00
CA MET A 258 -16.24 -7.53 21.22
C MET A 258 -17.04 -7.76 19.94
N SER A 259 -18.03 -6.90 19.69
CA SER A 259 -18.79 -6.93 18.44
C SER A 259 -17.95 -6.41 17.26
N LYS A 260 -18.02 -7.09 16.12
CA LYS A 260 -17.41 -6.61 14.87
C LYS A 260 -18.28 -5.58 14.11
N ILE A 261 -19.50 -5.32 14.59
CA ILE A 261 -20.42 -4.37 13.94
C ILE A 261 -19.80 -2.97 13.96
N GLY A 262 -19.67 -2.36 12.79
CA GLY A 262 -19.05 -1.04 12.64
C GLY A 262 -17.52 -1.06 12.63
N LEU A 263 -16.89 -2.23 12.61
CA LEU A 263 -15.46 -2.38 12.36
C LEU A 263 -15.19 -2.87 10.94
N SER A 264 -14.03 -2.53 10.39
CA SER A 264 -13.56 -3.10 9.13
C SER A 264 -12.04 -3.00 9.04
N ALA A 265 -11.37 -4.06 8.55
CA ALA A 265 -9.96 -3.95 8.21
C ALA A 265 -9.76 -3.07 6.97
N SER A 266 -8.61 -2.43 6.86
CA SER A 266 -8.26 -1.59 5.71
C SER A 266 -7.03 -2.14 4.97
N ASP A 267 -6.01 -1.32 4.81
CA ASP A 267 -4.80 -1.66 4.09
C ASP A 267 -3.94 -2.70 4.83
N LEU A 268 -3.07 -3.36 4.08
CA LEU A 268 -2.14 -4.37 4.58
C LEU A 268 -0.80 -4.21 3.90
N LEU A 269 0.27 -4.25 4.67
CA LEU A 269 1.62 -4.32 4.14
C LEU A 269 2.52 -5.25 4.97
N ILE A 270 3.62 -5.67 4.36
CA ILE A 270 4.68 -6.46 4.98
C ILE A 270 6.00 -5.69 4.95
N THR A 271 6.84 -5.85 5.97
CA THR A 271 8.18 -5.25 5.98
C THR A 271 9.07 -5.87 4.89
N PRO A 272 10.05 -5.13 4.33
CA PRO A 272 10.92 -5.64 3.27
C PRO A 272 11.71 -6.89 3.64
N ASP A 273 11.98 -7.11 4.93
CA ASP A 273 12.64 -8.31 5.46
C ASP A 273 11.68 -9.49 5.71
N GLY A 274 10.38 -9.30 5.44
CA GLY A 274 9.34 -10.31 5.60
C GLY A 274 8.91 -10.60 7.04
N LYS A 275 9.46 -9.90 8.04
CA LYS A 275 9.25 -10.27 9.46
C LYS A 275 7.95 -9.80 10.07
N PHE A 276 7.42 -8.66 9.61
CA PHE A 276 6.23 -8.06 10.24
C PHE A 276 5.20 -7.67 9.20
N LEU A 277 3.93 -7.86 9.58
CA LEU A 277 2.77 -7.37 8.85
C LEU A 277 2.04 -6.33 9.68
N PHE A 278 1.50 -5.31 9.01
CA PHE A 278 0.70 -4.25 9.61
C PHE A 278 -0.59 -4.07 8.82
N ALA A 279 -1.73 -4.04 9.50
CA ALA A 279 -3.01 -3.75 8.86
C ALA A 279 -3.79 -2.70 9.64
N GLY A 280 -4.47 -1.80 8.91
CA GLY A 280 -5.36 -0.81 9.52
C GLY A 280 -6.67 -1.44 9.95
N LEU A 281 -7.23 -0.98 11.07
CA LEU A 281 -8.53 -1.35 11.57
C LEU A 281 -9.35 -0.09 11.85
N ARG A 282 -10.48 0.05 11.16
CA ARG A 282 -11.33 1.24 11.14
C ARG A 282 -12.54 1.05 12.03
N GLY A 283 -12.74 1.95 12.99
CA GLY A 283 -13.86 1.97 13.90
C GLY A 283 -14.98 2.90 13.45
N HIS A 284 -15.70 2.57 12.37
CA HIS A 284 -16.74 3.44 11.78
C HIS A 284 -17.88 3.81 12.75
N ARG A 285 -18.18 2.95 13.72
CA ARG A 285 -19.27 3.13 14.71
C ARG A 285 -18.81 2.82 16.13
N GLN A 286 -17.51 2.63 16.32
CA GLN A 286 -16.89 2.35 17.60
C GLN A 286 -15.60 3.18 17.69
N ASP A 287 -15.21 3.60 18.86
CA ASP A 287 -13.93 4.23 19.12
C ASP A 287 -12.83 3.14 19.19
N PHE A 288 -12.56 2.51 18.04
CA PHE A 288 -11.62 1.39 17.93
C PHE A 288 -10.81 1.46 16.66
N ASP A 289 -10.15 2.59 16.43
CA ASP A 289 -9.21 2.78 15.33
C ASP A 289 -7.82 2.31 15.73
N ARG A 290 -7.27 1.30 15.04
CA ARG A 290 -6.04 0.62 15.44
C ARG A 290 -5.20 0.24 14.21
N ILE A 291 -3.94 -0.07 14.46
CA ILE A 291 -3.06 -0.83 13.57
C ILE A 291 -2.83 -2.18 14.22
N SER A 292 -3.24 -3.25 13.57
CA SER A 292 -2.92 -4.61 13.98
C SER A 292 -1.52 -4.98 13.50
N ARG A 293 -0.78 -5.68 14.35
CA ARG A 293 0.62 -6.05 14.17
C ARG A 293 0.77 -7.55 14.24
N TYR A 294 1.55 -8.10 13.30
CA TYR A 294 1.81 -9.55 13.26
C TYR A 294 3.29 -9.80 13.00
N ARG A 295 3.80 -10.89 13.57
CA ARG A 295 5.08 -11.48 13.21
C ARG A 295 4.86 -12.61 12.21
N VAL A 296 5.65 -12.66 11.16
CA VAL A 296 5.69 -13.81 10.26
C VAL A 296 6.65 -14.83 10.84
N MET A 297 6.13 -16.04 11.03
CA MET A 297 6.89 -17.17 11.54
C MET A 297 7.66 -17.88 10.40
N GLU A 298 8.60 -18.77 10.72
CA GLU A 298 9.41 -19.49 9.74
C GLU A 298 8.58 -20.33 8.76
N ASP A 299 7.43 -20.87 9.20
CA ASP A 299 6.47 -21.61 8.37
C ASP A 299 5.59 -20.70 7.50
N GLY A 300 5.72 -19.37 7.63
CA GLY A 300 4.97 -18.38 6.92
C GLY A 300 3.62 -18.01 7.56
N LYS A 301 3.26 -18.60 8.70
CA LYS A 301 2.07 -18.18 9.44
C LYS A 301 2.29 -16.85 10.15
N ALA A 302 1.21 -16.14 10.43
CA ALA A 302 1.23 -14.87 11.11
C ALA A 302 0.82 -15.02 12.59
N GLU A 303 1.70 -14.62 13.50
CA GLU A 303 1.44 -14.51 14.92
C GLU A 303 0.93 -13.11 15.25
N PHE A 304 -0.24 -12.98 15.83
CA PHE A 304 -0.78 -11.69 16.27
C PHE A 304 0.01 -11.15 17.46
N LEU A 305 0.63 -9.96 17.30
CA LEU A 305 1.43 -9.30 18.35
C LEU A 305 0.65 -8.29 19.18
N GLY A 306 -0.53 -7.87 18.71
CA GLY A 306 -1.35 -6.87 19.38
C GLY A 306 -1.73 -5.70 18.50
N LEU A 307 -2.32 -4.68 19.13
CA LEU A 307 -2.87 -3.49 18.50
C LEU A 307 -2.06 -2.25 18.92
N THR A 308 -1.94 -1.29 18.00
CA THR A 308 -1.42 0.05 18.27
C THR A 308 -2.52 1.05 17.96
N GLU A 309 -2.71 2.05 18.81
CA GLU A 309 -3.67 3.15 18.58
C GLU A 309 -3.34 3.90 17.29
N ALA A 310 -4.38 4.26 16.54
CA ALA A 310 -4.29 5.05 15.33
C ALA A 310 -5.23 6.26 15.40
N ASP A 311 -4.97 7.24 14.56
CA ASP A 311 -5.90 8.35 14.36
C ASP A 311 -7.14 7.83 13.60
N GLN A 312 -8.26 8.52 13.71
CA GLN A 312 -9.59 8.06 13.31
C GLN A 312 -9.68 7.66 11.83
N ILE A 313 -10.13 6.44 11.59
CA ILE A 313 -10.27 5.78 10.28
C ILE A 313 -8.93 5.68 9.55
N PRO A 314 -7.97 4.85 10.06
CA PRO A 314 -6.72 4.55 9.37
C PRO A 314 -7.02 3.77 8.08
N TRP A 315 -6.77 4.38 6.94
CA TRP A 315 -7.20 3.85 5.64
C TRP A 315 -6.06 3.29 4.82
N GLY A 316 -5.08 4.13 4.47
CA GLY A 316 -3.91 3.74 3.68
C GLY A 316 -2.65 3.64 4.53
N LEU A 317 -1.83 2.67 4.24
CA LEU A 317 -0.55 2.39 4.89
C LEU A 317 0.57 2.36 3.85
N THR A 318 1.73 2.92 4.17
CA THR A 318 2.95 2.77 3.36
C THR A 318 4.18 2.74 4.24
N LEU A 319 5.27 2.17 3.74
CA LEU A 319 6.57 2.20 4.44
C LEU A 319 7.44 3.33 3.91
N SER A 320 8.34 3.86 4.76
CA SER A 320 9.47 4.64 4.26
C SER A 320 10.34 3.78 3.32
N PRO A 321 11.09 4.38 2.37
CA PRO A 321 11.91 3.61 1.44
C PRO A 321 12.96 2.70 2.10
N ASP A 322 13.38 3.02 3.33
CA ASP A 322 14.30 2.20 4.12
C ASP A 322 13.59 1.18 5.04
N GLY A 323 12.25 1.11 4.98
CA GLY A 323 11.43 0.20 5.77
C GLY A 323 11.37 0.45 7.28
N LYS A 324 11.93 1.58 7.77
CA LYS A 324 12.02 1.84 9.22
C LYS A 324 10.79 2.53 9.80
N PHE A 325 10.02 3.21 8.97
CA PHE A 325 8.82 3.93 9.39
C PHE A 325 7.59 3.41 8.65
N LEU A 326 6.52 3.21 9.39
CA LEU A 326 5.17 3.03 8.87
C LEU A 326 4.48 4.39 8.84
N LEU A 327 3.95 4.78 7.68
CA LEU A 327 3.14 5.99 7.51
C LEU A 327 1.69 5.58 7.28
N VAL A 328 0.78 6.23 7.99
CA VAL A 328 -0.64 5.91 8.00
C VAL A 328 -1.45 7.16 7.70
N SER A 329 -2.32 7.08 6.69
CA SER A 329 -3.33 8.11 6.43
C SER A 329 -4.60 7.80 7.22
N ALA A 330 -5.09 8.76 7.98
CA ALA A 330 -6.37 8.69 8.67
C ALA A 330 -7.38 9.63 8.01
N THR A 331 -8.43 9.05 7.38
CA THR A 331 -9.35 9.84 6.56
C THR A 331 -10.22 10.80 7.38
N THR A 332 -10.81 10.34 8.47
CA THR A 332 -11.63 11.16 9.37
C THR A 332 -10.76 11.91 10.39
N GLY A 333 -9.69 11.28 10.86
CA GLY A 333 -8.69 11.93 11.72
C GLY A 333 -7.90 13.03 11.01
N ALA A 334 -8.03 13.14 9.68
CA ALA A 334 -7.41 14.17 8.85
C ALA A 334 -5.91 14.32 9.16
N SER A 335 -5.19 13.20 9.23
CA SER A 335 -3.77 13.18 9.59
C SER A 335 -2.95 12.21 8.74
N LEU A 336 -1.68 12.55 8.57
CA LEU A 336 -0.60 11.62 8.19
C LEU A 336 0.22 11.37 9.43
N THR A 337 0.19 10.14 9.95
CA THR A 337 0.93 9.78 11.15
C THR A 337 2.04 8.81 10.82
N ALA A 338 3.23 9.05 11.34
CA ALA A 338 4.40 8.18 11.19
C ALA A 338 4.71 7.45 12.49
N TYR A 339 4.95 6.15 12.36
CA TYR A 339 5.37 5.27 13.43
C TYR A 339 6.74 4.68 13.09
N ARG A 340 7.65 4.70 14.04
CA ARG A 340 8.90 3.94 13.95
C ARG A 340 8.60 2.48 14.24
N ILE A 341 9.07 1.60 13.36
CA ILE A 341 8.99 0.15 13.54
C ILE A 341 10.17 -0.28 14.42
N LEU A 342 9.87 -0.90 15.56
CA LEU A 342 10.86 -1.40 16.49
C LEU A 342 11.28 -2.84 16.15
N LYS A 343 12.38 -3.31 16.69
CA LYS A 343 12.95 -4.64 16.41
C LYS A 343 12.01 -5.81 16.76
N ASP A 344 11.10 -5.60 17.69
CA ASP A 344 10.09 -6.58 18.12
C ASP A 344 8.75 -6.46 17.38
N GLY A 345 8.64 -5.55 16.39
CA GLY A 345 7.41 -5.26 15.66
C GLY A 345 6.48 -4.28 16.35
N ASN A 346 6.85 -3.73 17.51
CA ASN A 346 6.11 -2.64 18.13
C ASN A 346 6.22 -1.36 17.31
N LEU A 347 5.19 -0.51 17.39
CA LEU A 347 5.10 0.77 16.69
C LEU A 347 5.19 1.92 17.70
N LYS A 348 6.11 2.86 17.47
CA LYS A 348 6.27 4.08 18.26
C LYS A 348 5.86 5.29 17.41
N LYS A 349 4.78 5.99 17.77
CA LYS A 349 4.40 7.26 17.11
C LYS A 349 5.54 8.28 17.23
N VAL A 350 5.99 8.82 16.10
CA VAL A 350 7.17 9.71 16.03
C VAL A 350 6.88 11.03 15.33
N ALA A 351 5.82 11.11 14.54
CA ALA A 351 5.37 12.33 13.90
C ALA A 351 3.88 12.26 13.58
N SER A 352 3.25 13.41 13.47
CA SER A 352 1.90 13.57 12.91
C SER A 352 1.81 14.91 12.20
N LEU A 353 1.18 14.91 11.03
CA LEU A 353 0.92 16.09 10.21
C LEU A 353 -0.57 16.14 9.94
N ALA A 354 -1.22 17.27 10.28
CA ALA A 354 -2.59 17.50 9.88
C ALA A 354 -2.67 17.73 8.36
N TRP A 355 -3.64 17.07 7.71
CA TRP A 355 -3.90 17.26 6.30
C TRP A 355 -5.39 17.08 5.96
N ASP A 356 -5.74 16.99 4.69
CA ASP A 356 -7.11 16.85 4.26
C ASP A 356 -7.76 15.56 4.76
N ALA A 357 -9.00 15.66 5.22
CA ALA A 357 -9.88 14.53 5.42
C ALA A 357 -10.26 13.93 4.07
N ARG A 358 -10.35 12.73 3.76
CA ARG A 358 -10.58 12.00 2.50
C ARG A 358 -9.31 11.65 1.73
N ILE A 359 -8.17 11.65 2.40
CA ILE A 359 -6.97 11.00 1.89
C ILE A 359 -7.08 9.50 2.26
N SER A 360 -7.16 8.65 1.24
CA SER A 360 -7.39 7.21 1.42
C SER A 360 -6.26 6.32 0.91
N ASP A 361 -5.30 6.90 0.18
CA ASP A 361 -4.20 6.14 -0.38
C ASP A 361 -2.92 6.98 -0.39
N LEU A 362 -1.77 6.36 -0.29
CA LEU A 362 -0.48 7.04 -0.25
C LEU A 362 0.67 6.13 -0.67
N VAL A 363 1.71 6.74 -1.26
CA VAL A 363 2.95 6.05 -1.62
C VAL A 363 4.16 6.88 -1.20
N THR A 364 5.31 6.23 -1.04
CA THR A 364 6.60 6.88 -0.75
C THR A 364 7.60 6.70 -1.90
N ARG A 365 8.47 7.69 -2.04
CA ARG A 365 9.66 7.63 -2.90
C ARG A 365 10.82 8.40 -2.31
#